data_6199627d8e59216014fef44fa830cd66
#
_entry.id   6199627d8e59216014fef44fa830cd66
#
_cell.length_a   1.000
_cell.length_b   1.000
_cell.length_c   1.000
_cell.angle_alpha   90.00
_cell.angle_beta   90.00
_cell.angle_gamma   90.00
#
_symmetry.space_group_name_H-M   'P 1'
#
loop_
_entity.id
_entity.type
_entity.pdbx_description
1 polymer ?
#
loop_
_entity_poly.entity_id
_entity_poly.type
_entity_poly.pdbx_seq_one_letter_code
_entity_poly.pdbx_strand_id
1 'polypeptide(L)'
;DLGGLDMIMEGICRPGHFQGVVEVVYRLFSVVMPNKAFFGEKDFQQLQIIKKMVETLKLPVEIIGAPILREPNGLAMSSRNSRLSKKARDNAGFIYEVLKSFVNTERQILEKRLFESGFTLEYLEKHDFGGQRRLFIAGVYDGVRLIDNIELN
;
A
#
# COMPACT_ATOMS: atom_id res chain seq x y z
N ASP A 1 -15.29 -10.38 10.32
CA ASP A 1 -14.23 -9.83 11.19
C ASP A 1 -12.89 -9.86 10.45
N LEU A 2 -12.25 -8.71 10.33
CA LEU A 2 -10.96 -8.55 9.65
C LEU A 2 -9.77 -8.50 10.65
N GLY A 3 -10.03 -8.84 11.93
CA GLY A 3 -9.00 -8.87 12.97
C GLY A 3 -8.36 -7.51 13.26
N GLY A 4 -9.10 -6.41 13.08
CA GLY A 4 -8.60 -5.04 13.26
C GLY A 4 -7.74 -4.50 12.12
N LEU A 5 -7.51 -5.28 11.05
CA LEU A 5 -6.71 -4.83 9.90
C LEU A 5 -7.33 -3.65 9.17
N ASP A 6 -8.63 -3.42 9.30
CA ASP A 6 -9.38 -2.30 8.72
C ASP A 6 -9.47 -1.08 9.65
N MET A 7 -8.81 -1.14 10.81
CA MET A 7 -8.81 -0.07 11.82
C MET A 7 -7.51 0.73 11.85
N ILE A 8 -6.65 0.56 10.85
CA ILE A 8 -5.36 1.25 10.71
C ILE A 8 -5.21 1.81 9.29
N MET A 9 -4.30 2.75 9.09
CA MET A 9 -3.87 3.28 7.77
C MET A 9 -5.05 3.53 6.79
N GLU A 10 -5.10 2.75 5.67
CA GLU A 10 -6.15 2.87 4.65
C GLU A 10 -7.56 2.65 5.22
N GLY A 11 -7.72 1.82 6.24
CA GLY A 11 -9.02 1.57 6.86
C GLY A 11 -9.56 2.81 7.59
N ILE A 12 -8.68 3.59 8.24
CA ILE A 12 -9.04 4.88 8.85
C ILE A 12 -9.31 5.92 7.79
N CYS A 13 -8.40 6.05 6.80
CA CYS A 13 -8.50 7.06 5.74
C CYS A 13 -9.69 6.81 4.79
N ARG A 14 -10.17 5.57 4.70
CA ARG A 14 -11.20 5.13 3.75
C ARG A 14 -12.22 4.21 4.41
N PRO A 15 -13.08 4.73 5.31
CA PRO A 15 -14.08 3.90 6.01
C PRO A 15 -14.94 3.07 5.04
N GLY A 16 -15.14 1.78 5.35
CA GLY A 16 -15.92 0.86 4.52
C GLY A 16 -15.20 0.31 3.28
N HIS A 17 -14.01 0.80 2.96
CA HIS A 17 -13.27 0.37 1.77
C HIS A 17 -12.96 -1.13 1.79
N PHE A 18 -12.42 -1.63 2.88
CA PHE A 18 -12.00 -3.03 2.96
C PHE A 18 -13.17 -4.01 3.02
N GLN A 19 -14.30 -3.62 3.57
CA GLN A 19 -15.52 -4.41 3.49
C GLN A 19 -15.96 -4.59 2.04
N GLY A 20 -15.93 -3.50 1.25
CA GLY A 20 -16.21 -3.55 -0.17
C GLY A 20 -15.20 -4.41 -0.95
N VAL A 21 -13.90 -4.31 -0.64
CA VAL A 21 -12.86 -5.14 -1.26
C VAL A 21 -13.10 -6.62 -0.97
N VAL A 22 -13.35 -6.98 0.29
CA VAL A 22 -13.62 -8.37 0.71
C VAL A 22 -14.84 -8.93 -0.02
N GLU A 23 -15.93 -8.16 -0.10
CA GLU A 23 -17.15 -8.60 -0.77
C GLU A 23 -16.92 -8.85 -2.25
N VAL A 24 -16.28 -7.92 -2.95
CA VAL A 24 -16.00 -8.05 -4.39
C VAL A 24 -15.06 -9.23 -4.67
N VAL A 25 -13.96 -9.35 -3.92
CA VAL A 25 -13.00 -10.45 -4.12
C VAL A 25 -13.60 -11.79 -3.78
N TYR A 26 -14.40 -11.88 -2.72
CA TYR A 26 -15.13 -13.12 -2.38
C TYR A 26 -16.07 -13.56 -3.52
N ARG A 27 -16.84 -12.62 -4.08
CA ARG A 27 -17.72 -12.91 -5.23
C ARG A 27 -16.92 -13.39 -6.45
N LEU A 28 -15.80 -12.74 -6.75
CA LEU A 28 -14.91 -13.15 -7.84
C LEU A 28 -14.37 -14.57 -7.61
N PHE A 29 -13.92 -14.90 -6.41
CA PHE A 29 -13.45 -16.24 -6.08
C PHE A 29 -14.56 -17.29 -6.16
N SER A 30 -15.79 -16.92 -5.77
CA SER A 30 -16.95 -17.83 -5.86
C SER A 30 -17.34 -18.15 -7.30
N VAL A 31 -17.12 -17.22 -8.24
CA VAL A 31 -17.43 -17.42 -9.67
C VAL A 31 -16.29 -18.10 -10.42
N VAL A 32 -15.05 -17.62 -10.20
CA VAL A 32 -13.87 -18.08 -10.96
C VAL A 32 -13.30 -19.37 -10.38
N MET A 33 -13.45 -19.58 -9.06
CA MET A 33 -12.87 -20.72 -8.31
C MET A 33 -11.37 -20.94 -8.61
N PRO A 34 -10.52 -19.93 -8.48
CA PRO A 34 -9.12 -20.05 -8.85
C PRO A 34 -8.35 -20.90 -7.82
N ASN A 35 -7.34 -21.65 -8.28
CA ASN A 35 -6.39 -22.30 -7.37
C ASN A 35 -5.39 -21.31 -6.77
N LYS A 36 -5.04 -20.24 -7.50
CA LYS A 36 -4.10 -19.19 -7.08
C LYS A 36 -4.62 -17.82 -7.49
N ALA A 37 -4.38 -16.84 -6.62
CA ALA A 37 -4.68 -15.42 -6.92
C ALA A 37 -3.51 -14.54 -6.53
N PHE A 38 -3.12 -13.60 -7.41
CA PHE A 38 -1.97 -12.72 -7.25
C PHE A 38 -2.43 -11.32 -6.88
N PHE A 39 -1.84 -10.76 -5.83
CA PHE A 39 -2.09 -9.38 -5.37
C PHE A 39 -0.78 -8.63 -5.21
N GLY A 40 -0.72 -7.40 -5.70
CA GLY A 40 0.47 -6.56 -5.57
C GLY A 40 0.75 -6.16 -4.12
N GLU A 41 2.00 -6.32 -3.69
CA GLU A 41 2.46 -5.90 -2.36
C GLU A 41 2.45 -4.38 -2.16
N LYS A 42 2.26 -3.61 -3.22
CA LYS A 42 2.04 -2.17 -3.10
C LYS A 42 0.84 -1.85 -2.21
N ASP A 43 -0.24 -2.60 -2.35
CA ASP A 43 -1.44 -2.51 -1.53
C ASP A 43 -1.40 -3.58 -0.42
N PHE A 44 -0.31 -3.57 0.39
CA PHE A 44 0.04 -4.64 1.32
C PHE A 44 -1.02 -4.90 2.39
N GLN A 45 -1.63 -3.85 2.95
CA GLN A 45 -2.73 -3.99 3.90
C GLN A 45 -3.91 -4.73 3.25
N GLN A 46 -4.26 -4.41 2.01
CA GLN A 46 -5.28 -5.13 1.25
C GLN A 46 -4.91 -6.60 1.06
N LEU A 47 -3.64 -6.90 0.72
CA LEU A 47 -3.15 -8.27 0.59
C LEU A 47 -3.34 -9.06 1.90
N GLN A 48 -3.04 -8.47 3.06
CA GLN A 48 -3.23 -9.13 4.36
C GLN A 48 -4.71 -9.37 4.67
N ILE A 49 -5.58 -8.41 4.35
CA ILE A 49 -7.03 -8.55 4.50
C ILE A 49 -7.59 -9.68 3.62
N ILE A 50 -7.12 -9.79 2.38
CA ILE A 50 -7.53 -10.89 1.49
C ILE A 50 -7.05 -12.24 2.03
N LYS A 51 -5.80 -12.34 2.52
CA LYS A 51 -5.30 -13.55 3.17
C LYS A 51 -6.16 -13.91 4.38
N LYS A 52 -6.51 -12.93 5.23
CA LYS A 52 -7.37 -13.14 6.39
C LYS A 52 -8.78 -13.62 6.01
N MET A 53 -9.36 -13.07 4.95
CA MET A 53 -10.63 -13.51 4.40
C MET A 53 -10.57 -14.99 3.97
N VAL A 54 -9.55 -15.35 3.19
CA VAL A 54 -9.36 -16.73 2.68
C VAL A 54 -9.20 -17.72 3.82
N GLU A 55 -8.40 -17.39 4.84
CA GLU A 55 -8.20 -18.18 6.06
C GLU A 55 -9.52 -18.37 6.82
N THR A 56 -10.21 -17.27 7.10
CA THR A 56 -11.44 -17.25 7.90
C THR A 56 -12.57 -18.05 7.24
N LEU A 57 -12.71 -17.88 5.93
CA LEU A 57 -13.75 -18.56 5.14
C LEU A 57 -13.30 -19.94 4.61
N LYS A 58 -12.07 -20.34 4.90
CA LYS A 58 -11.47 -21.61 4.46
C LYS A 58 -11.60 -21.82 2.94
N LEU A 59 -11.36 -20.76 2.16
CA LEU A 59 -11.46 -20.84 0.70
C LEU A 59 -10.28 -21.62 0.12
N PRO A 60 -10.49 -22.49 -0.88
CA PRO A 60 -9.45 -23.31 -1.49
C PRO A 60 -8.63 -22.53 -2.54
N VAL A 61 -8.10 -21.37 -2.15
CA VAL A 61 -7.30 -20.51 -3.02
C VAL A 61 -6.00 -20.10 -2.32
N GLU A 62 -4.87 -20.22 -3.00
CA GLU A 62 -3.58 -19.72 -2.54
C GLU A 62 -3.42 -18.24 -2.90
N ILE A 63 -3.17 -17.37 -1.91
CA ILE A 63 -2.94 -15.94 -2.13
C ILE A 63 -1.44 -15.66 -2.20
N ILE A 64 -1.00 -15.17 -3.36
CA ILE A 64 0.40 -14.88 -3.65
C ILE A 64 0.61 -13.38 -3.74
N GLY A 65 1.54 -12.83 -2.92
CA GLY A 65 2.00 -11.45 -3.03
C GLY A 65 2.94 -11.30 -4.24
N ALA A 66 2.70 -10.30 -5.07
CA ALA A 66 3.60 -9.92 -6.15
C ALA A 66 4.42 -8.69 -5.74
N PRO A 67 5.75 -8.70 -5.92
CA PRO A 67 6.62 -7.59 -5.53
C PRO A 67 6.22 -6.26 -6.16
N ILE A 68 6.53 -5.17 -5.47
CA ILE A 68 6.27 -3.82 -5.96
C ILE A 68 7.15 -3.55 -7.19
N LEU A 69 6.51 -3.33 -8.33
CA LEU A 69 7.19 -2.82 -9.51
C LEU A 69 7.34 -1.31 -9.41
N ARG A 70 8.50 -0.80 -9.81
CA ARG A 70 8.82 0.62 -9.75
C ARG A 70 9.20 1.17 -11.10
N GLU A 71 8.90 2.44 -11.31
CA GLU A 71 9.42 3.22 -12.43
C GLU A 71 10.94 3.46 -12.25
N PRO A 72 11.68 3.85 -13.28
CA PRO A 72 13.14 4.04 -13.20
C PRO A 72 13.58 5.02 -12.09
N ASN A 73 12.74 6.00 -11.75
CA ASN A 73 12.98 6.96 -10.66
C ASN A 73 12.63 6.41 -9.27
N GLY A 74 12.11 5.19 -9.15
CA GLY A 74 11.72 4.57 -7.88
C GLY A 74 10.24 4.68 -7.53
N LEU A 75 9.44 5.48 -8.23
CA LEU A 75 8.00 5.60 -7.99
C LEU A 75 7.31 4.24 -8.15
N ALA A 76 6.55 3.82 -7.15
CA ALA A 76 5.77 2.58 -7.24
C ALA A 76 4.75 2.66 -8.39
N MET A 77 4.74 1.66 -9.27
CA MET A 77 3.85 1.64 -10.43
C MET A 77 2.38 1.59 -10.02
N SER A 78 1.59 2.46 -10.63
CA SER A 78 0.14 2.55 -10.41
C SER A 78 -0.53 3.17 -11.63
N SER A 79 -1.77 2.76 -11.92
CA SER A 79 -2.60 3.45 -12.92
C SER A 79 -2.85 4.93 -12.58
N ARG A 80 -2.78 5.28 -11.28
CA ARG A 80 -2.91 6.68 -10.83
C ARG A 80 -1.75 7.56 -11.26
N ASN A 81 -0.57 6.99 -11.57
CA ASN A 81 0.61 7.76 -12.00
C ASN A 81 0.37 8.51 -13.33
N SER A 82 -0.55 8.01 -14.17
CA SER A 82 -0.95 8.69 -15.40
C SER A 82 -1.68 10.03 -15.17
N ARG A 83 -2.15 10.27 -13.94
CA ARG A 83 -2.86 11.50 -13.54
C ARG A 83 -1.90 12.58 -13.03
N LEU A 84 -0.65 12.24 -12.76
CA LEU A 84 0.41 13.19 -12.42
C LEU A 84 0.81 13.97 -13.68
N SER A 85 1.16 15.25 -13.52
CA SER A 85 1.87 15.96 -14.57
C SER A 85 3.20 15.26 -14.87
N LYS A 86 3.73 15.44 -16.09
CA LYS A 86 5.02 14.83 -16.46
C LYS A 86 6.12 15.21 -15.46
N LYS A 87 6.22 16.48 -15.09
CA LYS A 87 7.20 16.98 -14.10
C LYS A 87 7.03 16.33 -12.74
N ALA A 88 5.80 16.20 -12.26
CA ALA A 88 5.52 15.57 -10.98
C ALA A 88 5.88 14.08 -11.02
N ARG A 89 5.51 13.36 -12.07
CA ARG A 89 5.83 11.94 -12.23
C ARG A 89 7.35 11.70 -12.26
N ASP A 90 8.09 12.52 -13.02
CA ASP A 90 9.56 12.41 -13.13
C ASP A 90 10.22 12.66 -11.74
N ASN A 91 9.64 13.52 -10.90
CA ASN A 91 10.16 13.85 -9.58
C ASN A 91 9.67 12.94 -8.45
N ALA A 92 8.59 12.18 -8.61
CA ALA A 92 7.93 11.45 -7.53
C ALA A 92 8.77 10.34 -6.87
N GLY A 93 9.94 10.05 -7.40
CA GLY A 93 10.90 9.11 -6.82
C GLY A 93 11.34 9.46 -5.39
N PHE A 94 11.21 10.74 -4.97
CA PHE A 94 11.54 11.15 -3.59
C PHE A 94 10.74 10.38 -2.54
N ILE A 95 9.54 9.89 -2.84
CA ILE A 95 8.71 9.10 -1.93
C ILE A 95 9.46 7.83 -1.53
N TYR A 96 10.01 7.12 -2.50
CA TYR A 96 10.80 5.90 -2.25
C TYR A 96 12.12 6.21 -1.54
N GLU A 97 12.79 7.32 -1.86
CA GLU A 97 14.00 7.75 -1.15
C GLU A 97 13.72 8.06 0.33
N VAL A 98 12.59 8.69 0.65
CA VAL A 98 12.14 8.92 2.03
C VAL A 98 11.95 7.60 2.76
N LEU A 99 11.27 6.63 2.15
CA LEU A 99 11.07 5.30 2.75
C LEU A 99 12.41 4.62 3.03
N LYS A 100 13.35 4.59 2.09
CA LYS A 100 14.68 4.00 2.26
C LYS A 100 15.51 4.68 3.35
N SER A 101 15.36 5.99 3.49
CA SER A 101 16.12 6.79 4.45
C SER A 101 15.60 6.67 5.88
N PHE A 102 14.41 6.09 6.09
CA PHE A 102 13.69 6.11 7.36
C PHE A 102 14.47 5.49 8.53
N VAL A 103 15.26 4.46 8.29
CA VAL A 103 16.03 3.77 9.34
C VAL A 103 17.15 4.66 9.89
N ASN A 104 17.72 5.53 9.06
CA ASN A 104 18.90 6.34 9.37
C ASN A 104 18.61 7.84 9.50
N THR A 105 17.33 8.24 9.46
CA THR A 105 16.94 9.67 9.46
C THR A 105 15.80 9.90 10.42
N GLU A 106 15.88 10.97 11.21
CA GLU A 106 14.79 11.35 12.11
C GLU A 106 13.50 11.63 11.33
N ARG A 107 12.38 11.19 11.89
CA ARG A 107 11.05 11.32 11.27
C ARG A 107 10.74 12.77 10.88
N GLN A 108 11.04 13.73 11.75
CA GLN A 108 10.78 15.17 11.50
C GLN A 108 11.51 15.68 10.24
N ILE A 109 12.74 15.21 10.00
CA ILE A 109 13.52 15.57 8.81
C ILE A 109 12.84 15.01 7.56
N LEU A 110 12.34 13.78 7.61
CA LEU A 110 11.65 13.15 6.49
C LEU A 110 10.31 13.83 6.18
N GLU A 111 9.53 14.15 7.20
CA GLU A 111 8.28 14.91 7.05
C GLU A 111 8.53 16.30 6.44
N LYS A 112 9.58 16.98 6.87
CA LYS A 112 10.01 18.26 6.28
C LYS A 112 10.37 18.09 4.78
N ARG A 113 11.14 17.07 4.43
CA ARG A 113 11.49 16.79 3.01
C ARG A 113 10.25 16.52 2.16
N LEU A 114 9.29 15.77 2.68
CA LEU A 114 8.01 15.52 2.01
C LEU A 114 7.25 16.81 1.77
N PHE A 115 7.12 17.64 2.81
CA PHE A 115 6.45 18.94 2.72
C PHE A 115 7.13 19.87 1.69
N GLU A 116 8.45 20.01 1.75
CA GLU A 116 9.23 20.84 0.81
C GLU A 116 9.15 20.34 -0.64
N SER A 117 8.89 19.03 -0.83
CA SER A 117 8.64 18.43 -2.14
C SER A 117 7.21 18.62 -2.63
N GLY A 118 6.32 19.25 -1.85
CA GLY A 118 4.92 19.45 -2.18
C GLY A 118 4.03 18.23 -1.91
N PHE A 119 4.50 17.28 -1.09
CA PHE A 119 3.72 16.10 -0.70
C PHE A 119 2.94 16.37 0.59
N THR A 120 1.63 16.29 0.52
CA THR A 120 0.75 16.37 1.69
C THR A 120 0.63 14.99 2.32
N LEU A 121 1.40 14.77 3.40
CA LEU A 121 1.44 13.49 4.10
C LEU A 121 0.13 13.20 4.83
N GLU A 122 -0.44 12.00 4.64
CA GLU A 122 -1.57 11.49 5.42
C GLU A 122 -1.07 10.60 6.56
N TYR A 123 -0.18 9.65 6.25
CA TYR A 123 0.49 8.83 7.27
C TYR A 123 1.89 8.37 6.80
N LEU A 124 2.75 8.15 7.78
CA LEU A 124 4.06 7.48 7.63
C LEU A 124 4.21 6.56 8.85
N GLU A 125 3.89 5.28 8.71
CA GLU A 125 3.70 4.38 9.84
C GLU A 125 4.41 3.03 9.63
N LYS A 126 4.89 2.45 10.76
CA LYS A 126 5.43 1.09 10.81
C LYS A 126 4.35 0.15 11.32
N HIS A 127 4.16 -0.96 10.63
CA HIS A 127 3.30 -2.03 11.09
C HIS A 127 3.99 -3.40 10.92
N ASP A 128 3.61 -4.33 11.79
CA ASP A 128 4.04 -5.73 11.73
C ASP A 128 2.84 -6.62 11.36
N PHE A 129 3.02 -7.40 10.32
CA PHE A 129 2.02 -8.35 9.82
C PHE A 129 2.59 -9.77 9.93
N GLY A 130 2.56 -10.33 11.15
CA GLY A 130 3.02 -11.70 11.40
C GLY A 130 4.52 -11.89 11.20
N GLY A 131 5.33 -10.92 11.65
CA GLY A 131 6.79 -10.91 11.53
C GLY A 131 7.31 -10.17 10.30
N GLN A 132 6.45 -9.79 9.36
CA GLN A 132 6.80 -8.92 8.24
C GLN A 132 6.62 -7.46 8.64
N ARG A 133 7.70 -6.83 9.11
CA ARG A 133 7.69 -5.40 9.47
C ARG A 133 7.83 -4.55 8.23
N ARG A 134 6.91 -3.63 8.04
CA ARG A 134 6.94 -2.71 6.88
C ARG A 134 6.70 -1.27 7.31
N LEU A 135 7.29 -0.35 6.55
CA LEU A 135 7.02 1.08 6.62
C LEU A 135 6.08 1.45 5.49
N PHE A 136 5.01 2.15 5.82
CA PHE A 136 3.97 2.58 4.89
C PHE A 136 3.92 4.09 4.81
N ILE A 137 3.63 4.62 3.63
CA ILE A 137 3.39 6.03 3.38
C ILE A 137 2.14 6.21 2.53
N ALA A 138 1.34 7.21 2.86
CA ALA A 138 0.30 7.72 2.00
C ALA A 138 0.25 9.25 2.05
N GLY A 139 -0.18 9.85 0.95
CA GLY A 139 -0.35 11.29 0.87
C GLY A 139 -0.72 11.73 -0.54
N VAL A 140 -0.87 13.04 -0.70
CA VAL A 140 -1.27 13.66 -1.96
C VAL A 140 -0.08 14.42 -2.56
N TYR A 141 0.21 14.15 -3.81
CA TYR A 141 1.22 14.85 -4.61
C TYR A 141 0.63 15.23 -5.97
N ASP A 142 0.78 16.49 -6.38
CA ASP A 142 0.22 17.01 -7.64
C ASP A 142 -1.28 16.65 -7.81
N GLY A 143 -2.07 16.75 -6.72
CA GLY A 143 -3.48 16.41 -6.70
C GLY A 143 -3.81 14.91 -6.79
N VAL A 144 -2.80 14.03 -6.81
CA VAL A 144 -2.97 12.58 -6.90
C VAL A 144 -2.59 11.92 -5.57
N ARG A 145 -3.50 11.11 -5.02
CA ARG A 145 -3.20 10.32 -3.83
C ARG A 145 -2.32 9.12 -4.20
N LEU A 146 -1.16 9.06 -3.58
CA LEU A 146 -0.15 8.02 -3.77
C LEU A 146 0.07 7.25 -2.48
N ILE A 147 0.32 5.95 -2.62
CA ILE A 147 0.73 5.07 -1.53
C ILE A 147 1.96 4.27 -1.95
N ASP A 148 2.79 3.96 -0.96
CA ASP A 148 3.95 3.09 -1.14
C ASP A 148 4.30 2.40 0.17
N ASN A 149 5.14 1.38 0.12
CA ASN A 149 5.69 0.75 1.32
C ASN A 149 7.01 0.04 1.01
N ILE A 150 7.79 -0.21 2.06
CA ILE A 150 9.00 -1.05 2.01
C ILE A 150 9.00 -2.02 3.19
N GLU A 151 9.65 -3.16 3.01
CA GLU A 151 9.99 -4.06 4.10
C GLU A 151 11.13 -3.48 4.94
N LEU A 152 11.05 -3.65 6.25
CA LEU A 152 12.09 -3.26 7.21
C LEU A 152 12.80 -4.53 7.70
N ASN A 153 14.08 -4.62 7.42
CA ASN A 153 14.95 -5.69 7.93
C ASN A 153 15.25 -5.52 9.41
#